data_a7382f1e2a975ce7049fb5d15b9df1cf
#
_entry.id   a7382f1e2a975ce7049fb5d15b9df1cf
#
_cell.length_a   1.000
_cell.length_b   1.000
_cell.length_c   1.000
_cell.angle_alpha   90.00
_cell.angle_beta   90.00
_cell.angle_gamma   90.00
#
_symmetry.space_group_name_H-M   'P 1'
#
loop_
_entity.id
_entity.type
_entity.pdbx_description
1 polymer ?
#
loop_
_entity_poly.entity_id
_entity_poly.type
_entity_poly.pdbx_seq_one_letter_code
_entity_poly.pdbx_strand_id
1 'polypeptide(L)'
;AIGSGLAEVLVSPIVEACPFENKVGRMSLLHSFYCWGAVGVILGSTLFFAAFGTENWKILTLIWALVPLVNVFQFLTCPIERLVEDGEGLPLRKLLRLPLLWMMLLLMICSGASEATMAQWASAFTESALGVSKTGGDLAGPCLFAAFMGISRILYGKMSEKLNLTKTMLLSGLLCVACYLLAALSPLPVFGLAG
;
A
#
# COMPACT_ATOMS: atom_id res chain seq x y z
N ALA A 1 13.34 4.92 -4.98
CA ALA A 1 12.31 4.38 -5.85
C ALA A 1 12.65 2.97 -6.36
N ILE A 2 13.78 2.75 -7.11
CA ILE A 2 14.10 1.43 -7.68
C ILE A 2 14.29 0.37 -6.61
N GLY A 3 15.08 0.62 -5.57
CA GLY A 3 15.31 -0.35 -4.48
C GLY A 3 14.04 -0.72 -3.73
N SER A 4 13.16 0.23 -3.47
CA SER A 4 11.85 -0.01 -2.84
C SER A 4 10.96 -0.90 -3.73
N GLY A 5 10.87 -0.60 -5.03
CA GLY A 5 10.09 -1.40 -5.96
C GLY A 5 10.61 -2.84 -6.10
N LEU A 6 11.94 -3.02 -6.12
CA LEU A 6 12.53 -4.36 -6.13
C LEU A 6 12.20 -5.15 -4.85
N ALA A 7 12.30 -4.53 -3.67
CA ALA A 7 11.95 -5.18 -2.42
C ALA A 7 10.47 -5.60 -2.40
N GLU A 8 9.56 -4.73 -2.84
CA GLU A 8 8.12 -4.99 -2.91
C GLU A 8 7.79 -6.18 -3.83
N VAL A 9 8.41 -6.21 -5.01
CA VAL A 9 8.20 -7.30 -5.99
C VAL A 9 8.74 -8.64 -5.48
N LEU A 10 9.87 -8.63 -4.75
CA LEU A 10 10.52 -9.87 -4.30
C LEU A 10 9.87 -10.47 -3.06
N VAL A 11 9.28 -9.67 -2.17
CA VAL A 11 8.70 -10.17 -0.91
C VAL A 11 7.46 -11.03 -1.16
N SER A 12 6.63 -10.69 -2.15
CA SER A 12 5.41 -11.45 -2.45
C SER A 12 5.70 -12.90 -2.90
N PRO A 13 6.62 -13.18 -3.86
CA PRO A 13 7.03 -14.53 -4.18
C PRO A 13 7.63 -15.32 -3.01
N ILE A 14 8.39 -14.67 -2.13
CA ILE A 14 8.97 -15.33 -0.95
C ILE A 14 7.85 -15.84 -0.02
N VAL A 15 6.83 -15.03 0.25
CA VAL A 15 5.68 -15.45 1.07
C VAL A 15 4.86 -16.53 0.37
N GLU A 16 4.73 -16.48 -0.96
CA GLU A 16 4.04 -17.51 -1.75
C GLU A 16 4.76 -18.86 -1.73
N ALA A 17 6.10 -18.85 -1.64
CA ALA A 17 6.91 -20.06 -1.52
C ALA A 17 6.77 -20.75 -0.15
N CYS A 18 6.41 -20.00 0.90
CA CYS A 18 6.25 -20.56 2.23
C CYS A 18 5.07 -21.56 2.30
N PRO A 19 5.18 -22.64 3.07
CA PRO A 19 4.17 -23.70 3.17
C PRO A 19 2.99 -23.29 4.08
N PHE A 20 2.30 -22.22 3.76
CA PHE A 20 1.10 -21.78 4.48
C PHE A 20 -0.16 -22.43 3.91
N GLU A 21 -1.08 -22.85 4.77
CA GLU A 21 -2.39 -23.39 4.35
C GLU A 21 -3.25 -22.29 3.70
N ASN A 22 -3.36 -21.11 4.33
CA ASN A 22 -4.11 -19.96 3.80
C ASN A 22 -3.16 -18.93 3.18
N LYS A 23 -2.72 -19.16 1.94
CA LYS A 23 -1.83 -18.25 1.20
C LYS A 23 -2.46 -16.89 0.95
N VAL A 24 -3.76 -16.83 0.60
CA VAL A 24 -4.48 -15.58 0.35
C VAL A 24 -4.50 -14.70 1.59
N GLY A 25 -4.83 -15.28 2.74
CA GLY A 25 -4.84 -14.56 4.02
C GLY A 25 -3.45 -14.06 4.42
N ARG A 26 -2.41 -14.87 4.20
CA ARG A 26 -1.02 -14.48 4.51
C ARG A 26 -0.51 -13.39 3.58
N MET A 27 -0.85 -13.45 2.30
CA MET A 27 -0.52 -12.39 1.35
C MET A 27 -1.22 -11.07 1.71
N SER A 28 -2.50 -11.13 2.07
CA SER A 28 -3.24 -9.93 2.52
C SER A 28 -2.64 -9.34 3.80
N LEU A 29 -2.21 -10.18 4.74
CA LEU A 29 -1.52 -9.75 5.96
C LEU A 29 -0.17 -9.10 5.63
N LEU A 30 0.63 -9.68 4.73
CA LEU A 30 1.89 -9.10 4.27
C LEU A 30 1.67 -7.66 3.77
N HIS A 31 0.72 -7.48 2.86
CA HIS A 31 0.41 -6.16 2.32
C HIS A 31 -0.18 -5.19 3.35
N SER A 32 -0.76 -5.69 4.46
CA SER A 32 -1.19 -4.81 5.54
C SER A 32 -0.01 -4.16 6.28
N PHE A 33 1.13 -4.85 6.39
CA PHE A 33 2.33 -4.27 7.01
C PHE A 33 2.88 -3.07 6.25
N TYR A 34 2.74 -3.04 4.92
CA TYR A 34 3.03 -1.85 4.13
C TYR A 34 2.22 -0.63 4.61
N CYS A 35 0.93 -0.83 4.82
CA CYS A 35 0.03 0.24 5.29
C CYS A 35 0.40 0.72 6.70
N TRP A 36 0.69 -0.18 7.61
CA TRP A 36 1.13 0.15 8.97
C TRP A 36 2.49 0.83 8.98
N GLY A 37 3.39 0.43 8.08
CA GLY A 37 4.65 1.12 7.84
C GLY A 37 4.43 2.57 7.40
N ALA A 38 3.49 2.81 6.47
CA ALA A 38 3.13 4.15 6.03
C ALA A 38 2.56 5.00 7.19
N VAL A 39 1.65 4.45 8.00
CA VAL A 39 1.14 5.12 9.22
C VAL A 39 2.30 5.49 10.15
N GLY A 40 3.21 4.55 10.42
CA GLY A 40 4.37 4.79 11.29
C GLY A 40 5.30 5.89 10.76
N VAL A 41 5.56 5.90 9.45
CA VAL A 41 6.39 6.95 8.80
C VAL A 41 5.71 8.31 8.87
N ILE A 42 4.41 8.39 8.58
CA ILE A 42 3.66 9.65 8.63
C ILE A 42 3.65 10.19 10.05
N LEU A 43 3.26 9.38 11.03
CA LEU A 43 3.22 9.79 12.44
C LEU A 43 4.61 10.20 12.95
N GLY A 44 5.62 9.39 12.71
CA GLY A 44 6.99 9.66 13.13
C GLY A 44 7.55 10.92 12.50
N SER A 45 7.31 11.13 11.20
CA SER A 45 7.77 12.34 10.50
C SER A 45 7.03 13.58 10.97
N THR A 46 5.71 13.50 11.16
CA THR A 46 4.89 14.61 11.66
C THR A 46 5.33 15.02 13.08
N LEU A 47 5.52 14.07 13.98
CA LEU A 47 6.00 14.32 15.34
C LEU A 47 7.41 14.90 15.35
N PHE A 48 8.31 14.37 14.50
CA PHE A 48 9.66 14.88 14.38
C PHE A 48 9.67 16.35 13.93
N PHE A 49 8.91 16.68 12.89
CA PHE A 49 8.86 18.06 12.39
C PHE A 49 8.14 19.01 13.37
N ALA A 50 7.16 18.52 14.12
CA ALA A 50 6.54 19.31 15.17
C ALA A 50 7.50 19.64 16.33
N ALA A 51 8.42 18.72 16.65
CA ALA A 51 9.38 18.89 17.75
C ALA A 51 10.66 19.64 17.32
N PHE A 52 11.18 19.36 16.13
CA PHE A 52 12.52 19.82 15.70
C PHE A 52 12.50 20.79 14.52
N GLY A 53 11.32 21.07 13.94
CA GLY A 53 11.16 21.92 12.78
C GLY A 53 11.50 21.24 11.46
N THR A 54 10.95 21.78 10.37
CA THR A 54 11.10 21.22 9.00
C THR A 54 12.50 21.37 8.43
N GLU A 55 13.33 22.26 9.00
CA GLU A 55 14.72 22.48 8.57
C GLU A 55 15.60 21.25 8.80
N ASN A 56 15.23 20.39 9.76
CA ASN A 56 15.97 19.19 10.14
C ASN A 56 15.62 17.94 9.30
N TRP A 57 15.00 18.11 8.12
CA TRP A 57 14.60 17.02 7.24
C TRP A 57 15.73 16.03 6.88
N LYS A 58 16.98 16.50 6.82
CA LYS A 58 18.16 15.66 6.53
C LYS A 58 18.40 14.62 7.62
N ILE A 59 18.22 15.02 8.89
CA ILE A 59 18.37 14.12 10.04
C ILE A 59 17.28 13.05 9.99
N LEU A 60 16.04 13.45 9.73
CA LEU A 60 14.92 12.52 9.59
C LEU A 60 15.17 11.50 8.47
N THR A 61 15.66 11.95 7.33
CA THR A 61 16.01 11.08 6.19
C THR A 61 17.08 10.04 6.57
N LEU A 62 18.08 10.43 7.36
CA LEU A 62 19.11 9.52 7.86
C LEU A 62 18.53 8.50 8.84
N ILE A 63 17.60 8.91 9.72
CA ILE A 63 16.91 8.00 10.63
C ILE A 63 16.12 6.95 9.83
N TRP A 64 15.36 7.37 8.82
CA TRP A 64 14.62 6.43 7.97
C TRP A 64 15.54 5.52 7.13
N ALA A 65 16.75 5.95 6.80
CA ALA A 65 17.73 5.12 6.09
C ALA A 65 18.22 3.91 6.91
N LEU A 66 18.07 3.94 8.25
CA LEU A 66 18.41 2.80 9.10
C LEU A 66 17.50 1.59 8.84
N VAL A 67 16.24 1.83 8.46
CA VAL A 67 15.27 0.73 8.20
C VAL A 67 15.72 -0.18 7.05
N PRO A 68 16.02 0.32 5.83
CA PRO A 68 16.54 -0.53 4.77
C PRO A 68 17.91 -1.11 5.09
N LEU A 69 18.75 -0.45 5.90
CA LEU A 69 20.01 -0.99 6.34
C LEU A 69 19.81 -2.25 7.21
N VAL A 70 18.88 -2.21 8.15
CA VAL A 70 18.51 -3.39 8.96
C VAL A 70 17.95 -4.50 8.07
N ASN A 71 17.13 -4.17 7.06
CA ASN A 71 16.61 -5.15 6.12
C ASN A 71 17.71 -5.88 5.34
N VAL A 72 18.78 -5.20 4.95
CA VAL A 72 19.93 -5.85 4.30
C VAL A 72 20.48 -6.96 5.18
N PHE A 73 20.72 -6.69 6.47
CA PHE A 73 21.23 -7.72 7.39
C PHE A 73 20.22 -8.87 7.60
N GLN A 74 18.93 -8.57 7.66
CA GLN A 74 17.90 -9.60 7.78
C GLN A 74 17.88 -10.52 6.55
N PHE A 75 17.94 -9.97 5.33
CA PHE A 75 17.96 -10.77 4.10
C PHE A 75 19.25 -11.59 3.92
N LEU A 76 20.38 -11.16 4.49
CA LEU A 76 21.61 -11.94 4.49
C LEU A 76 21.52 -13.20 5.35
N THR A 77 20.66 -13.21 6.37
CA THR A 77 20.54 -14.30 7.34
C THR A 77 19.26 -15.13 7.16
N CYS A 78 18.27 -14.62 6.46
CA CYS A 78 16.99 -15.29 6.26
C CYS A 78 17.10 -16.40 5.21
N PRO A 79 16.72 -17.65 5.50
CA PRO A 79 16.61 -18.68 4.50
C PRO A 79 15.44 -18.36 3.56
N ILE A 80 15.72 -18.24 2.27
CA ILE A 80 14.71 -17.97 1.25
C ILE A 80 14.52 -19.24 0.42
N GLU A 81 13.31 -19.81 0.45
CA GLU A 81 12.94 -20.92 -0.39
C GLU A 81 12.63 -20.47 -1.81
N ARG A 82 12.93 -21.31 -2.79
CA ARG A 82 12.66 -21.02 -4.19
C ARG A 82 11.21 -21.38 -4.51
N LEU A 83 10.50 -20.48 -5.18
CA LEU A 83 9.12 -20.71 -5.62
C LEU A 83 9.06 -21.68 -6.81
N VAL A 84 10.06 -21.64 -7.70
CA VAL A 84 10.13 -22.41 -8.95
C VAL A 84 11.48 -23.08 -9.03
N GLU A 85 11.51 -24.37 -9.41
CA GLU A 85 12.74 -25.10 -9.68
C GLU A 85 13.42 -24.60 -10.95
N ASP A 86 14.75 -24.79 -11.01
CA ASP A 86 15.55 -24.32 -12.13
C ASP A 86 15.09 -25.01 -13.44
N GLY A 87 14.62 -24.20 -14.40
CA GLY A 87 14.14 -24.67 -15.71
C GLY A 87 12.62 -24.75 -15.88
N GLU A 88 11.83 -24.64 -14.82
CA GLU A 88 10.35 -24.68 -14.90
C GLU A 88 9.71 -23.31 -15.17
N GLY A 89 10.48 -22.23 -15.17
CA GLY A 89 9.99 -20.88 -15.41
C GLY A 89 9.51 -20.65 -16.83
N LEU A 90 8.38 -19.96 -17.01
CA LEU A 90 7.92 -19.53 -18.32
C LEU A 90 8.85 -18.44 -18.89
N PRO A 91 9.38 -18.56 -20.11
CA PRO A 91 10.17 -17.53 -20.73
C PRO A 91 9.34 -16.26 -20.93
N LEU A 92 9.95 -15.09 -20.68
CA LEU A 92 9.30 -13.78 -20.74
C LEU A 92 8.49 -13.57 -22.03
N ARG A 93 8.99 -14.03 -23.17
CA ARG A 93 8.30 -13.92 -24.46
C ARG A 93 6.97 -14.69 -24.50
N LYS A 94 6.87 -15.84 -23.83
CA LYS A 94 5.61 -16.59 -23.72
C LYS A 94 4.65 -15.89 -22.75
N LEU A 95 5.18 -15.38 -21.63
CA LEU A 95 4.41 -14.65 -20.64
C LEU A 95 3.74 -13.40 -21.23
N LEU A 96 4.49 -12.60 -22.01
CA LEU A 96 3.98 -11.39 -22.67
C LEU A 96 2.90 -11.68 -23.75
N ARG A 97 2.75 -12.93 -24.21
CA ARG A 97 1.69 -13.32 -25.14
C ARG A 97 0.38 -13.69 -24.45
N LEU A 98 0.37 -13.82 -23.12
CA LEU A 98 -0.83 -14.19 -22.39
C LEU A 98 -1.74 -12.95 -22.21
N PRO A 99 -2.98 -12.97 -22.73
CA PRO A 99 -3.92 -11.85 -22.54
C PRO A 99 -4.26 -11.64 -21.08
N LEU A 100 -4.25 -12.70 -20.27
CA LEU A 100 -4.46 -12.63 -18.82
C LEU A 100 -3.42 -11.74 -18.14
N LEU A 101 -2.15 -11.79 -18.56
CA LEU A 101 -1.10 -10.92 -18.03
C LEU A 101 -1.46 -9.43 -18.21
N TRP A 102 -1.87 -9.06 -19.43
CA TRP A 102 -2.19 -7.67 -19.75
C TRP A 102 -3.43 -7.18 -18.98
N MET A 103 -4.42 -8.04 -18.82
CA MET A 103 -5.59 -7.73 -17.99
C MET A 103 -5.19 -7.50 -16.52
N MET A 104 -4.35 -8.36 -15.95
CA MET A 104 -3.86 -8.19 -14.58
C MET A 104 -3.00 -6.95 -14.44
N LEU A 105 -2.13 -6.63 -15.39
CA LEU A 105 -1.35 -5.39 -15.40
C LEU A 105 -2.24 -4.17 -15.44
N LEU A 106 -3.30 -4.17 -16.27
CA LEU A 106 -4.25 -3.07 -16.34
C LEU A 106 -4.97 -2.86 -15.00
N LEU A 107 -5.44 -3.94 -14.37
CA LEU A 107 -6.06 -3.88 -13.04
C LEU A 107 -5.09 -3.33 -11.98
N MET A 108 -3.83 -3.77 -12.01
CA MET A 108 -2.79 -3.25 -11.10
C MET A 108 -2.51 -1.76 -11.32
N ILE A 109 -2.45 -1.30 -12.57
CA ILE A 109 -2.26 0.12 -12.90
C ILE A 109 -3.44 0.94 -12.38
N CYS A 110 -4.67 0.51 -12.62
CA CYS A 110 -5.87 1.22 -12.15
C CYS A 110 -5.92 1.30 -10.62
N SER A 111 -5.67 0.18 -9.94
CA SER A 111 -5.64 0.14 -8.47
C SER A 111 -4.52 1.00 -7.90
N GLY A 112 -3.31 0.87 -8.43
CA GLY A 112 -2.15 1.65 -7.97
C GLY A 112 -2.30 3.15 -8.25
N ALA A 113 -2.91 3.55 -9.37
CA ALA A 113 -3.19 4.95 -9.66
C ALA A 113 -4.18 5.55 -8.65
N SER A 114 -5.24 4.81 -8.29
CA SER A 114 -6.20 5.24 -7.27
C SER A 114 -5.55 5.40 -5.90
N GLU A 115 -4.76 4.41 -5.48
CA GLU A 115 -4.04 4.44 -4.20
C GLU A 115 -3.02 5.59 -4.17
N ALA A 116 -2.21 5.76 -5.22
CA ALA A 116 -1.21 6.81 -5.30
C ALA A 116 -1.83 8.21 -5.29
N THR A 117 -2.98 8.40 -5.94
CA THR A 117 -3.71 9.67 -5.94
C THR A 117 -4.11 10.05 -4.52
N MET A 118 -4.71 9.13 -3.77
CA MET A 118 -5.10 9.39 -2.38
C MET A 118 -3.87 9.62 -1.49
N ALA A 119 -2.84 8.80 -1.59
CA ALA A 119 -1.64 8.95 -0.78
C ALA A 119 -0.92 10.29 -1.00
N GLN A 120 -0.90 10.81 -2.22
CA GLN A 120 -0.20 12.05 -2.55
C GLN A 120 -1.02 13.31 -2.33
N TRP A 121 -2.31 13.28 -2.60
CA TRP A 121 -3.15 14.48 -2.65
C TRP A 121 -4.07 14.66 -1.44
N ALA A 122 -4.31 13.61 -0.64
CA ALA A 122 -5.26 13.69 0.48
C ALA A 122 -4.88 14.75 1.51
N SER A 123 -3.59 14.93 1.83
CA SER A 123 -3.15 15.98 2.76
C SER A 123 -3.45 17.37 2.21
N ALA A 124 -3.03 17.66 0.97
CA ALA A 124 -3.24 18.97 0.34
C ALA A 124 -4.74 19.27 0.16
N PHE A 125 -5.53 18.26 -0.20
CA PHE A 125 -6.99 18.40 -0.29
C PHE A 125 -7.60 18.74 1.08
N THR A 126 -7.20 18.03 2.13
CA THR A 126 -7.72 18.25 3.48
C THR A 126 -7.36 19.65 4.01
N GLU A 127 -6.12 20.10 3.76
CA GLU A 127 -5.68 21.45 4.12
C GLU A 127 -6.51 22.51 3.40
N SER A 128 -6.65 22.41 2.07
CA SER A 128 -7.32 23.42 1.25
C SER A 128 -8.83 23.42 1.43
N ALA A 129 -9.44 22.25 1.60
CA ALA A 129 -10.90 22.11 1.66
C ALA A 129 -11.46 22.34 3.06
N LEU A 130 -10.74 21.94 4.11
CA LEU A 130 -11.19 22.08 5.51
C LEU A 130 -10.50 23.22 6.26
N GLY A 131 -9.49 23.86 5.68
CA GLY A 131 -8.75 24.95 6.32
C GLY A 131 -7.96 24.53 7.56
N VAL A 132 -7.60 23.24 7.68
CA VAL A 132 -6.83 22.70 8.79
C VAL A 132 -5.33 22.95 8.60
N SER A 133 -4.57 22.85 9.69
CA SER A 133 -3.11 22.94 9.62
C SER A 133 -2.51 21.80 8.81
N LYS A 134 -1.27 21.96 8.34
CA LYS A 134 -0.48 20.90 7.63
C LYS A 134 -0.47 19.58 8.41
N THR A 135 -0.21 19.65 9.71
CA THR A 135 -0.23 18.49 10.62
C THR A 135 -1.60 17.81 10.63
N GLY A 136 -2.69 18.59 10.68
CA GLY A 136 -4.06 18.08 10.59
C GLY A 136 -4.35 17.42 9.25
N GLY A 137 -3.88 18.01 8.16
CA GLY A 137 -4.00 17.47 6.81
C GLY A 137 -3.28 16.12 6.65
N ASP A 138 -2.05 16.00 7.14
CA ASP A 138 -1.27 14.78 7.08
C ASP A 138 -1.89 13.63 7.90
N LEU A 139 -2.47 13.95 9.06
CA LEU A 139 -3.13 12.96 9.91
C LEU A 139 -4.51 12.56 9.37
N ALA A 140 -5.34 13.52 8.98
CA ALA A 140 -6.72 13.26 8.53
C ALA A 140 -6.78 12.75 7.07
N GLY A 141 -5.78 13.02 6.25
CA GLY A 141 -5.69 12.51 4.89
C GLY A 141 -4.91 11.18 4.83
N PRO A 142 -3.62 11.22 4.47
CA PRO A 142 -2.87 10.01 4.14
C PRO A 142 -2.70 9.05 5.33
N CYS A 143 -2.65 9.53 6.58
CA CYS A 143 -2.49 8.65 7.73
C CYS A 143 -3.76 7.82 7.97
N LEU A 144 -4.95 8.44 7.96
CA LEU A 144 -6.22 7.70 8.08
C LEU A 144 -6.45 6.77 6.90
N PHE A 145 -6.16 7.22 5.68
CA PHE A 145 -6.23 6.39 4.49
C PHE A 145 -5.39 5.11 4.64
N ALA A 146 -4.11 5.25 5.03
CA ALA A 146 -3.23 4.12 5.25
C ALA A 146 -3.73 3.20 6.38
N ALA A 147 -4.27 3.75 7.47
CA ALA A 147 -4.82 2.99 8.58
C ALA A 147 -6.04 2.16 8.15
N PHE A 148 -7.01 2.77 7.44
CA PHE A 148 -8.18 2.06 6.94
C PHE A 148 -7.80 0.99 5.91
N MET A 149 -6.86 1.27 5.03
CA MET A 149 -6.32 0.30 4.09
C MET A 149 -5.67 -0.89 4.81
N GLY A 150 -4.88 -0.65 5.86
CA GLY A 150 -4.27 -1.69 6.68
C GLY A 150 -5.30 -2.55 7.41
N ILE A 151 -6.30 -1.92 8.02
CA ILE A 151 -7.41 -2.60 8.71
C ILE A 151 -8.19 -3.47 7.73
N SER A 152 -8.57 -2.93 6.56
CA SER A 152 -9.34 -3.67 5.57
C SER A 152 -8.60 -4.90 5.04
N ARG A 153 -7.29 -4.80 4.85
CA ARG A 153 -6.44 -5.95 4.44
C ARG A 153 -6.35 -7.03 5.52
N ILE A 154 -6.26 -6.64 6.81
CA ILE A 154 -6.30 -7.60 7.91
C ILE A 154 -7.67 -8.30 7.99
N LEU A 155 -8.75 -7.55 7.89
CA LEU A 155 -10.10 -8.09 7.92
C LEU A 155 -10.34 -9.04 6.75
N TYR A 156 -9.96 -8.64 5.54
CA TYR A 156 -10.03 -9.51 4.37
C TYR A 156 -9.20 -10.78 4.55
N GLY A 157 -7.97 -10.67 5.06
CA GLY A 157 -7.11 -11.83 5.31
C GLY A 157 -7.73 -12.84 6.28
N LYS A 158 -8.43 -12.37 7.32
CA LYS A 158 -9.16 -13.23 8.27
C LYS A 158 -10.44 -13.85 7.68
N MET A 159 -11.06 -13.19 6.73
CA MET A 159 -12.34 -13.59 6.14
C MET A 159 -12.20 -14.19 4.74
N SER A 160 -10.99 -14.29 4.21
CA SER A 160 -10.72 -14.68 2.81
C SER A 160 -11.34 -16.03 2.41
N GLU A 161 -11.39 -16.99 3.32
CA GLU A 161 -12.00 -18.31 3.07
C GLU A 161 -13.54 -18.27 2.96
N LYS A 162 -14.17 -17.25 3.56
CA LYS A 162 -15.64 -17.09 3.57
C LYS A 162 -16.14 -16.16 2.47
N LEU A 163 -15.25 -15.34 1.89
CA LEU A 163 -15.60 -14.33 0.91
C LEU A 163 -15.38 -14.83 -0.52
N ASN A 164 -16.33 -14.55 -1.39
CA ASN A 164 -16.15 -14.78 -2.82
C ASN A 164 -15.29 -13.67 -3.42
N LEU A 165 -14.08 -14.00 -3.88
CA LEU A 165 -13.10 -13.07 -4.40
C LEU A 165 -13.69 -12.14 -5.48
N THR A 166 -14.39 -12.70 -6.47
CA THR A 166 -14.96 -11.93 -7.59
C THR A 166 -15.99 -10.91 -7.11
N LYS A 167 -16.89 -11.33 -6.21
CA LYS A 167 -17.91 -10.43 -5.66
C LYS A 167 -17.30 -9.33 -4.81
N THR A 168 -16.27 -9.66 -4.02
CA THR A 168 -15.56 -8.70 -3.19
C THR A 168 -14.84 -7.66 -4.05
N MET A 169 -14.16 -8.10 -5.12
CA MET A 169 -13.49 -7.18 -6.06
C MET A 169 -14.48 -6.25 -6.78
N LEU A 170 -15.61 -6.79 -7.25
CA LEU A 170 -16.65 -5.97 -7.89
C LEU A 170 -17.23 -4.94 -6.93
N LEU A 171 -17.57 -5.36 -5.71
CA LEU A 171 -18.12 -4.47 -4.69
C LEU A 171 -17.12 -3.37 -4.31
N SER A 172 -15.84 -3.73 -4.12
CA SER A 172 -14.78 -2.76 -3.82
C SER A 172 -14.59 -1.75 -4.96
N GLY A 173 -14.63 -2.21 -6.22
CA GLY A 173 -14.53 -1.33 -7.38
C GLY A 173 -15.72 -0.36 -7.48
N LEU A 174 -16.94 -0.85 -7.27
CA LEU A 174 -18.15 -0.01 -7.26
C LEU A 174 -18.10 1.01 -6.11
N LEU A 175 -17.66 0.58 -4.92
CA LEU A 175 -17.49 1.48 -3.78
C LEU A 175 -16.46 2.56 -4.08
N CYS A 176 -15.33 2.20 -4.66
CA CYS A 176 -14.29 3.16 -5.06
C CYS A 176 -14.85 4.21 -6.04
N VAL A 177 -15.57 3.80 -7.07
CA VAL A 177 -16.23 4.73 -7.99
C VAL A 177 -17.21 5.65 -7.26
N ALA A 178 -18.03 5.11 -6.37
CA ALA A 178 -19.00 5.90 -5.59
C ALA A 178 -18.29 6.92 -4.69
N CYS A 179 -17.19 6.54 -4.04
CA CYS A 179 -16.38 7.43 -3.21
C CYS A 179 -15.75 8.57 -4.03
N TYR A 180 -15.15 8.27 -5.18
CA TYR A 180 -14.61 9.31 -6.07
C TYR A 180 -15.70 10.25 -6.62
N LEU A 181 -16.88 9.73 -6.96
CA LEU A 181 -18.00 10.56 -7.37
C LEU A 181 -18.50 11.44 -6.22
N LEU A 182 -18.56 10.89 -5.00
CA LEU A 182 -18.92 11.67 -3.82
C LEU A 182 -17.91 12.79 -3.58
N ALA A 183 -16.62 12.50 -3.65
CA ALA A 183 -15.57 13.49 -3.49
C ALA A 183 -15.61 14.58 -4.56
N ALA A 184 -15.91 14.23 -5.83
CA ALA A 184 -15.93 15.16 -6.95
C ALA A 184 -17.20 16.02 -7.01
N LEU A 185 -18.36 15.47 -6.64
CA LEU A 185 -19.66 16.10 -6.82
C LEU A 185 -20.23 16.74 -5.56
N SER A 186 -19.67 16.39 -4.38
CA SER A 186 -20.18 16.94 -3.13
C SER A 186 -19.86 18.43 -2.98
N PRO A 187 -20.84 19.26 -2.63
CA PRO A 187 -20.61 20.68 -2.34
C PRO A 187 -19.96 20.90 -0.94
N LEU A 188 -19.94 19.88 -0.09
CA LEU A 188 -19.39 19.94 1.25
C LEU A 188 -18.04 19.21 1.33
N PRO A 189 -16.96 19.90 1.71
CA PRO A 189 -15.61 19.32 1.76
C PRO A 189 -15.50 18.10 2.68
N VAL A 190 -16.30 18.04 3.74
CA VAL A 190 -16.33 16.93 4.70
C VAL A 190 -16.72 15.60 4.03
N PHE A 191 -17.69 15.63 3.10
CA PHE A 191 -18.08 14.43 2.35
C PHE A 191 -17.01 14.02 1.33
N GLY A 192 -16.26 14.99 0.79
CA GLY A 192 -15.10 14.71 -0.05
C GLY A 192 -13.97 13.99 0.69
N LEU A 193 -13.80 14.27 1.99
CA LEU A 193 -12.82 13.57 2.83
C LEU A 193 -13.31 12.17 3.25
N ALA A 194 -14.62 12.00 3.39
CA ALA A 194 -15.21 10.71 3.81
C ALA A 194 -15.28 9.68 2.66
N GLY A 195 -15.24 10.15 1.40
CA GLY A 195 -15.20 9.30 0.19
C GLY A 195 -13.81 8.84 -0.15
#